data_7ce880da29fd2479367cd4f77887589d
#
_entry.id   7ce880da29fd2479367cd4f77887589d
#
_cell.length_a   1.000
_cell.length_b   1.000
_cell.length_c   1.000
_cell.angle_alpha   90.00
_cell.angle_beta   90.00
_cell.angle_gamma   90.00
#
_symmetry.space_group_name_H-M   'P 1'
#
loop_
_entity.id
_entity.type
_entity.pdbx_description
1 polymer ?
#
loop_
_entity_poly.entity_id
_entity_poly.type
_entity_poly.pdbx_seq_one_letter_code
_entity_poly.pdbx_strand_id
1 'polypeptide(L)'
;MEKNRIHKLTLLSLMIALDVVLSPLLRIEGMAPMSSVMNIIAGVLLGPVYGTLMAFVCGIIRMLLMGIPPLALTGAVFGAFFAGLFYRWSGKIIGSMIGEIIGTGLIGSLLSYPVMVWFTGSQQELYWFIYTPRFIGATLIGSVIAFLVLVKLKETSIFKKSQQLFMGGVLHGKKD
;
A
#
# COMPACT_ATOMS: atom_id res chain seq x y z
N MET A 1 -5.52 26.87 8.69
CA MET A 1 -4.43 25.92 8.28
C MET A 1 -4.28 24.76 9.27
N GLU A 2 -4.32 24.99 10.54
CA GLU A 2 -4.13 23.98 11.61
C GLU A 2 -5.19 22.87 11.61
N LYS A 3 -6.47 23.21 11.46
CA LYS A 3 -7.57 22.25 11.39
C LYS A 3 -7.38 21.19 10.29
N ASN A 4 -6.87 21.58 9.12
CA ASN A 4 -6.61 20.65 8.01
C ASN A 4 -5.44 19.71 8.30
N ARG A 5 -4.43 20.15 9.05
CA ARG A 5 -3.30 19.30 9.49
C ARG A 5 -3.77 18.23 10.47
N ILE A 6 -4.59 18.61 11.45
CA ILE A 6 -5.16 17.68 12.43
C ILE A 6 -5.99 16.60 11.71
N HIS A 7 -6.88 16.99 10.79
CA HIS A 7 -7.68 16.02 10.04
C HIS A 7 -6.82 15.05 9.20
N LYS A 8 -5.73 15.56 8.58
CA LYS A 8 -4.80 14.70 7.83
C LYS A 8 -4.13 13.67 8.74
N LEU A 9 -3.63 14.10 9.89
CA LEU A 9 -2.97 13.22 10.86
C LEU A 9 -3.95 12.19 11.43
N THR A 10 -5.16 12.59 11.79
CA THR A 10 -6.20 11.68 12.29
C THR A 10 -6.54 10.60 11.25
N LEU A 11 -6.74 11.00 9.99
CA LEU A 11 -7.07 10.05 8.94
C LEU A 11 -5.90 9.12 8.62
N LEU A 12 -4.68 9.65 8.61
CA LEU A 12 -3.46 8.85 8.43
C LEU A 12 -3.31 7.82 9.56
N SER A 13 -3.49 8.24 10.81
CA SER A 13 -3.40 7.34 11.97
C SER A 13 -4.47 6.26 11.94
N LEU A 14 -5.70 6.61 11.54
CA LEU A 14 -6.78 5.64 11.36
C LEU A 14 -6.44 4.60 10.28
N MET A 15 -5.90 5.05 9.16
CA MET A 15 -5.48 4.16 8.07
C MET A 15 -4.33 3.24 8.48
N ILE A 16 -3.36 3.76 9.26
CA ILE A 16 -2.29 2.92 9.83
C ILE A 16 -2.88 1.85 10.76
N ALA A 17 -3.78 2.22 11.66
CA ALA A 17 -4.43 1.29 12.58
C ALA A 17 -5.21 0.20 11.84
N LEU A 18 -5.97 0.59 10.82
CA LEU A 18 -6.70 -0.35 9.96
C LEU A 18 -5.76 -1.31 9.23
N ASP A 19 -4.66 -0.82 8.65
CA ASP A 19 -3.70 -1.66 7.96
C ASP A 19 -3.00 -2.64 8.92
N VAL A 20 -2.60 -2.20 10.11
CA VAL A 20 -1.99 -3.06 11.13
C VAL A 20 -2.93 -4.20 11.53
N VAL A 21 -4.23 -3.90 11.68
CA VAL A 21 -5.23 -4.91 12.09
C VAL A 21 -5.64 -5.80 10.93
N LEU A 22 -5.86 -5.25 9.74
CA LEU A 22 -6.40 -5.99 8.60
C LEU A 22 -5.33 -6.81 7.87
N SER A 23 -4.09 -6.34 7.82
CA SER A 23 -3.06 -7.01 7.02
C SER A 23 -2.66 -8.42 7.50
N PRO A 24 -2.79 -8.81 8.80
CA PRO A 24 -2.67 -10.19 9.22
C PRO A 24 -3.86 -11.05 8.84
N LEU A 25 -5.04 -10.44 8.66
CA LEU A 25 -6.24 -11.16 8.23
C LEU A 25 -6.06 -11.64 6.78
N LEU A 26 -6.53 -12.83 6.49
CA LEU A 26 -6.35 -13.50 5.20
C LEU A 26 -4.87 -13.70 4.82
N ARG A 27 -3.97 -13.72 5.83
CA ARG A 27 -2.58 -14.03 5.57
C ARG A 27 -2.44 -15.51 5.21
N ILE A 28 -2.05 -15.75 3.97
CA ILE A 28 -1.64 -17.05 3.48
C ILE A 28 -0.11 -17.08 3.59
N GLU A 29 0.48 -18.24 3.83
CA GLU A 29 1.91 -18.38 4.04
C GLU A 29 2.74 -17.65 2.98
N GLY A 30 3.47 -16.63 3.41
CA GLY A 30 4.26 -15.74 2.54
C GLY A 30 3.48 -14.73 1.69
N MET A 31 2.14 -14.64 1.86
CA MET A 31 1.28 -13.70 1.14
C MET A 31 0.44 -12.87 2.11
N ALA A 32 0.30 -11.57 1.85
CA ALA A 32 -0.51 -10.66 2.64
C ALA A 32 -1.45 -9.81 1.75
N PRO A 33 -2.51 -10.41 1.16
CA PRO A 33 -3.39 -9.71 0.22
C PRO A 33 -4.02 -8.45 0.81
N MET A 34 -4.37 -8.45 2.10
CA MET A 34 -4.97 -7.29 2.75
C MET A 34 -4.03 -6.09 2.83
N SER A 35 -2.71 -6.31 2.93
CA SER A 35 -1.74 -5.21 2.83
C SER A 35 -1.79 -4.53 1.46
N SER A 36 -1.92 -5.29 0.37
CA SER A 36 -2.10 -4.72 -0.97
C SER A 36 -3.45 -4.00 -1.13
N VAL A 37 -4.52 -4.51 -0.50
CA VAL A 37 -5.81 -3.78 -0.43
C VAL A 37 -5.61 -2.41 0.20
N MET A 38 -4.94 -2.35 1.35
CA MET A 38 -4.70 -1.10 2.07
C MET A 38 -3.78 -0.15 1.31
N ASN A 39 -2.75 -0.65 0.63
CA ASN A 39 -1.87 0.14 -0.22
C ASN A 39 -2.66 0.82 -1.36
N ILE A 40 -3.53 0.08 -2.05
CA ILE A 40 -4.36 0.62 -3.14
C ILE A 40 -5.34 1.66 -2.60
N ILE A 41 -6.03 1.37 -1.49
CA ILE A 41 -6.96 2.32 -0.86
C ILE A 41 -6.22 3.59 -0.43
N ALA A 42 -5.07 3.45 0.22
CA ALA A 42 -4.23 4.56 0.63
C ALA A 42 -3.71 5.36 -0.57
N GLY A 43 -3.27 4.68 -1.63
CA GLY A 43 -2.84 5.32 -2.87
C GLY A 43 -3.92 6.20 -3.50
N VAL A 44 -5.18 5.71 -3.50
CA VAL A 44 -6.34 6.45 -4.02
C VAL A 44 -6.79 7.58 -3.07
N LEU A 45 -6.74 7.36 -1.76
CA LEU A 45 -7.26 8.30 -0.77
C LEU A 45 -6.24 9.34 -0.32
N LEU A 46 -5.03 8.89 0.02
CA LEU A 46 -3.96 9.70 0.62
C LEU A 46 -2.93 10.19 -0.41
N GLY A 47 -2.87 9.51 -1.56
CA GLY A 47 -1.84 9.76 -2.59
C GLY A 47 -0.48 9.14 -2.25
N PRO A 48 0.55 9.38 -3.11
CA PRO A 48 1.82 8.65 -3.03
C PRO A 48 2.59 8.91 -1.72
N VAL A 49 2.70 10.17 -1.28
CA VAL A 49 3.53 10.52 -0.12
C VAL A 49 2.94 9.98 1.19
N TYR A 50 1.67 10.29 1.45
CA TYR A 50 1.03 9.85 2.70
C TYR A 50 0.71 8.36 2.68
N GLY A 51 0.42 7.76 1.52
CA GLY A 51 0.28 6.31 1.37
C GLY A 51 1.58 5.58 1.71
N THR A 52 2.70 6.07 1.20
CA THR A 52 4.04 5.53 1.53
C THR A 52 4.36 5.67 3.01
N LEU A 53 4.06 6.82 3.61
CA LEU A 53 4.25 7.03 5.05
C LEU A 53 3.40 6.06 5.88
N MET A 54 2.14 5.85 5.50
CA MET A 54 1.26 4.86 6.12
C MET A 54 1.87 3.45 6.06
N ALA A 55 2.27 3.01 4.87
CA ALA A 55 2.84 1.68 4.65
C ALA A 55 4.16 1.48 5.42
N PHE A 56 5.00 2.51 5.47
CA PHE A 56 6.26 2.49 6.23
C PHE A 56 6.02 2.32 7.73
N VAL A 57 5.16 3.16 8.32
CA VAL A 57 4.84 3.09 9.75
C VAL A 57 4.16 1.76 10.10
N CYS A 58 3.19 1.33 9.28
CA CYS A 58 2.54 0.03 9.45
C CYS A 58 3.55 -1.13 9.38
N GLY A 59 4.47 -1.10 8.41
CA GLY A 59 5.53 -2.09 8.25
C GLY A 59 6.41 -2.20 9.50
N ILE A 60 6.84 -1.07 10.07
CA ILE A 60 7.63 -1.04 11.31
C ILE A 60 6.83 -1.62 12.49
N ILE A 61 5.58 -1.19 12.67
CA ILE A 61 4.73 -1.71 13.75
C ILE A 61 4.57 -3.24 13.63
N ARG A 62 4.34 -3.74 12.43
CA ARG A 62 4.20 -5.19 12.18
C ARG A 62 5.49 -5.96 12.44
N MET A 63 6.64 -5.40 12.09
CA MET A 63 7.95 -5.99 12.41
C MET A 63 8.17 -6.08 13.92
N LEU A 64 7.89 -5.01 14.67
CA LEU A 64 8.16 -4.92 16.09
C LEU A 64 7.15 -5.72 16.94
N LEU A 65 5.85 -5.65 16.60
CA LEU A 65 4.80 -6.26 17.42
C LEU A 65 4.45 -7.68 16.96
N MET A 66 4.61 -8.00 15.69
CA MET A 66 4.17 -9.29 15.12
C MET A 66 5.34 -10.17 14.66
N GLY A 67 6.59 -9.72 14.82
CA GLY A 67 7.76 -10.47 14.37
C GLY A 67 7.81 -10.75 12.87
N ILE A 68 7.13 -9.92 12.06
CA ILE A 68 7.09 -10.10 10.60
C ILE A 68 8.45 -9.72 10.02
N PRO A 69 9.04 -10.53 9.14
CA PRO A 69 10.34 -10.23 8.53
C PRO A 69 10.33 -8.93 7.71
N PRO A 70 11.50 -8.28 7.52
CA PRO A 70 11.65 -7.01 6.80
C PRO A 70 11.14 -7.01 5.35
N LEU A 71 11.00 -8.19 4.73
CA LEU A 71 10.42 -8.31 3.38
C LEU A 71 9.02 -7.68 3.26
N ALA A 72 8.27 -7.62 4.37
CA ALA A 72 6.96 -7.00 4.38
C ALA A 72 7.05 -5.47 4.21
N LEU A 73 8.13 -4.85 4.68
CA LEU A 73 8.36 -3.41 4.55
C LEU A 73 8.68 -3.06 3.09
N THR A 74 9.55 -3.84 2.42
CA THR A 74 9.92 -3.58 1.03
C THR A 74 8.70 -3.66 0.11
N GLY A 75 7.86 -4.67 0.25
CA GLY A 75 6.62 -4.80 -0.53
C GLY A 75 5.67 -3.63 -0.29
N ALA A 76 5.31 -3.36 0.97
CA ALA A 76 4.31 -2.37 1.31
C ALA A 76 4.71 -0.94 0.90
N VAL A 77 5.97 -0.53 1.14
CA VAL A 77 6.44 0.83 0.85
C VAL A 77 6.42 1.14 -0.64
N PHE A 78 7.01 0.26 -1.47
CA PHE A 78 7.01 0.46 -2.91
C PHE A 78 5.62 0.30 -3.51
N GLY A 79 4.82 -0.63 -3.00
CA GLY A 79 3.43 -0.81 -3.41
C GLY A 79 2.60 0.45 -3.20
N ALA A 80 2.55 0.96 -1.99
CA ALA A 80 1.79 2.18 -1.67
C ALA A 80 2.26 3.40 -2.47
N PHE A 81 3.58 3.55 -2.67
CA PHE A 81 4.14 4.64 -3.46
C PHE A 81 3.64 4.60 -4.92
N PHE A 82 3.84 3.45 -5.59
CA PHE A 82 3.45 3.32 -6.99
C PHE A 82 1.94 3.28 -7.17
N ALA A 83 1.18 2.69 -6.24
CA ALA A 83 -0.28 2.75 -6.27
C ALA A 83 -0.78 4.21 -6.24
N GLY A 84 -0.23 5.04 -5.36
CA GLY A 84 -0.56 6.45 -5.27
C GLY A 84 -0.11 7.25 -6.49
N LEU A 85 1.10 6.99 -7.01
CA LEU A 85 1.68 7.68 -8.16
C LEU A 85 0.87 7.41 -9.43
N PHE A 86 0.57 6.14 -9.71
CA PHE A 86 -0.20 5.75 -10.89
C PHE A 86 -1.66 6.20 -10.80
N TYR A 87 -2.24 6.24 -9.59
CA TYR A 87 -3.54 6.86 -9.40
C TYR A 87 -3.50 8.34 -9.72
N ARG A 88 -2.48 9.06 -9.26
CA ARG A 88 -2.31 10.49 -9.53
C ARG A 88 -2.19 10.79 -11.03
N TRP A 89 -1.55 9.91 -11.80
CA TRP A 89 -1.41 10.08 -13.24
C TRP A 89 -2.68 9.73 -14.02
N SER A 90 -3.32 8.60 -13.67
CA SER A 90 -4.45 8.07 -14.43
C SER A 90 -5.81 8.61 -13.98
N GLY A 91 -5.95 9.00 -12.70
CA GLY A 91 -7.23 9.31 -12.07
C GLY A 91 -8.16 8.11 -11.88
N LYS A 92 -7.72 6.89 -12.24
CA LYS A 92 -8.50 5.67 -12.27
C LYS A 92 -8.02 4.67 -11.22
N ILE A 93 -8.94 3.90 -10.60
CA ILE A 93 -8.60 2.84 -9.63
C ILE A 93 -7.66 1.81 -10.28
N ILE A 94 -7.90 1.47 -11.56
CA ILE A 94 -7.07 0.53 -12.31
C ILE A 94 -5.60 0.99 -12.35
N GLY A 95 -5.34 2.28 -12.48
CA GLY A 95 -3.98 2.81 -12.39
C GLY A 95 -3.33 2.49 -11.05
N SER A 96 -4.04 2.68 -9.94
CA SER A 96 -3.55 2.33 -8.60
C SER A 96 -3.24 0.84 -8.46
N MET A 97 -4.11 -0.02 -9.02
CA MET A 97 -3.90 -1.48 -9.02
C MET A 97 -2.63 -1.87 -9.79
N ILE A 98 -2.44 -1.30 -10.98
CA ILE A 98 -1.22 -1.54 -11.78
C ILE A 98 0.02 -1.06 -11.02
N GLY A 99 -0.06 0.11 -10.39
CA GLY A 99 1.00 0.64 -9.54
C GLY A 99 1.37 -0.30 -8.39
N GLU A 100 0.37 -0.87 -7.72
CA GLU A 100 0.58 -1.85 -6.64
C GLU A 100 1.24 -3.14 -7.16
N ILE A 101 0.78 -3.67 -8.29
CA ILE A 101 1.37 -4.88 -8.90
C ILE A 101 2.83 -4.65 -9.26
N ILE A 102 3.16 -3.50 -9.84
CA ILE A 102 4.55 -3.14 -10.16
C ILE A 102 5.36 -2.89 -8.88
N GLY A 103 4.82 -2.10 -7.95
CA GLY A 103 5.50 -1.69 -6.72
C GLY A 103 5.77 -2.86 -5.78
N THR A 104 4.73 -3.57 -5.37
CA THR A 104 4.85 -4.73 -4.46
C THR A 104 5.26 -5.98 -5.24
N GLY A 105 4.56 -6.29 -6.34
CA GLY A 105 4.72 -7.57 -7.05
C GLY A 105 6.08 -7.73 -7.72
N LEU A 106 6.64 -6.67 -8.31
CA LEU A 106 7.92 -6.71 -8.99
C LEU A 106 9.03 -6.08 -8.15
N ILE A 107 8.97 -4.78 -7.91
CA ILE A 107 10.08 -4.04 -7.26
C ILE A 107 10.25 -4.51 -5.82
N GLY A 108 9.19 -4.55 -5.03
CA GLY A 108 9.22 -4.96 -3.64
C GLY A 108 9.67 -6.41 -3.46
N SER A 109 9.19 -7.31 -4.33
CA SER A 109 9.58 -8.73 -4.29
C SER A 109 11.07 -8.95 -4.58
N LEU A 110 11.61 -8.26 -5.60
CA LEU A 110 13.03 -8.34 -5.95
C LEU A 110 13.91 -7.76 -4.85
N LEU A 111 13.55 -6.59 -4.31
CA LEU A 111 14.29 -5.95 -3.22
C LEU A 111 14.19 -6.74 -1.90
N SER A 112 13.18 -7.58 -1.75
CA SER A 112 13.06 -8.45 -0.57
C SER A 112 14.19 -9.48 -0.48
N TYR A 113 14.74 -9.92 -1.61
CA TYR A 113 15.85 -10.88 -1.62
C TYR A 113 17.09 -10.33 -0.89
N PRO A 114 17.74 -9.22 -1.31
CA PRO A 114 18.92 -8.71 -0.63
C PRO A 114 18.64 -8.30 0.81
N VAL A 115 17.45 -7.78 1.12
CA VAL A 115 17.06 -7.41 2.48
C VAL A 115 16.97 -8.65 3.38
N MET A 116 16.42 -9.75 2.88
CA MET A 116 16.34 -11.00 3.63
C MET A 116 17.69 -11.66 3.80
N VAL A 117 18.55 -11.66 2.77
CA VAL A 117 19.93 -12.16 2.89
C VAL A 117 20.68 -11.39 3.97
N TRP A 118 20.57 -10.07 3.99
CA TRP A 118 21.19 -9.24 5.02
C TRP A 118 20.64 -9.52 6.42
N PHE A 119 19.32 -9.72 6.52
CA PHE A 119 18.63 -9.94 7.80
C PHE A 119 18.89 -11.34 8.38
N THR A 120 18.90 -12.38 7.54
CA THR A 120 19.11 -13.78 7.98
C THR A 120 20.57 -14.16 8.07
N GLY A 121 21.47 -13.40 7.44
CA GLY A 121 22.88 -13.71 7.34
C GLY A 121 23.20 -14.94 6.48
N SER A 122 22.22 -15.47 5.75
CA SER A 122 22.36 -16.69 4.95
C SER A 122 21.79 -16.49 3.54
N GLN A 123 22.50 -17.08 2.55
CA GLN A 123 22.04 -17.16 1.16
C GLN A 123 21.43 -18.53 0.83
N GLN A 124 21.45 -19.47 1.78
CA GLN A 124 20.94 -20.82 1.53
C GLN A 124 19.43 -20.75 1.22
N GLU A 125 19.05 -21.44 0.14
CA GLU A 125 17.67 -21.52 -0.35
C GLU A 125 17.04 -20.19 -0.82
N LEU A 126 17.79 -19.09 -0.84
CA LEU A 126 17.31 -17.79 -1.32
C LEU A 126 17.82 -17.53 -2.74
N TYR A 127 16.91 -17.01 -3.60
CA TYR A 127 17.23 -16.52 -4.94
C TYR A 127 16.33 -15.32 -5.30
N TRP A 128 16.74 -14.56 -6.31
CA TRP A 128 16.11 -13.27 -6.64
C TRP A 128 14.60 -13.31 -6.84
N PHE A 129 14.04 -14.38 -7.34
CA PHE A 129 12.61 -14.50 -7.64
C PHE A 129 11.81 -15.30 -6.61
N ILE A 130 12.41 -15.72 -5.49
CA ILE A 130 11.74 -16.56 -4.48
C ILE A 130 10.44 -15.96 -3.94
N TYR A 131 10.40 -14.63 -3.79
CA TYR A 131 9.25 -13.91 -3.25
C TYR A 131 8.26 -13.47 -4.33
N THR A 132 8.67 -13.40 -5.59
CA THR A 132 7.90 -12.80 -6.70
C THR A 132 6.55 -13.47 -6.92
N PRO A 133 6.41 -14.81 -7.01
CA PRO A 133 5.12 -15.44 -7.21
C PRO A 133 4.13 -15.14 -6.07
N ARG A 134 4.62 -15.15 -4.83
CA ARG A 134 3.81 -14.87 -3.64
C ARG A 134 3.33 -13.41 -3.61
N PHE A 135 4.21 -12.46 -3.94
CA PHE A 135 3.89 -11.05 -3.97
C PHE A 135 2.93 -10.72 -5.12
N ILE A 136 3.14 -11.27 -6.31
CA ILE A 136 2.20 -11.11 -7.43
C ILE A 136 0.84 -11.69 -7.07
N GLY A 137 0.77 -12.89 -6.51
CA GLY A 137 -0.49 -13.50 -6.06
C GLY A 137 -1.21 -12.62 -5.04
N ALA A 138 -0.49 -12.09 -4.04
CA ALA A 138 -1.05 -11.19 -3.04
C ALA A 138 -1.61 -9.89 -3.66
N THR A 139 -0.87 -9.28 -4.60
CA THR A 139 -1.30 -8.04 -5.25
C THR A 139 -2.49 -8.24 -6.18
N LEU A 140 -2.58 -9.36 -6.87
CA LEU A 140 -3.74 -9.69 -7.72
C LEU A 140 -5.00 -9.87 -6.87
N ILE A 141 -4.95 -10.69 -5.83
CA ILE A 141 -6.07 -10.88 -4.90
C ILE A 141 -6.46 -9.56 -4.24
N GLY A 142 -5.46 -8.83 -3.71
CA GLY A 142 -5.66 -7.53 -3.07
C GLY A 142 -6.26 -6.50 -4.03
N SER A 143 -5.85 -6.49 -5.30
CA SER A 143 -6.38 -5.60 -6.32
C SER A 143 -7.87 -5.82 -6.59
N VAL A 144 -8.31 -7.07 -6.67
CA VAL A 144 -9.73 -7.40 -6.87
C VAL A 144 -10.56 -6.92 -5.67
N ILE A 145 -10.12 -7.22 -4.45
CA ILE A 145 -10.83 -6.79 -3.24
C ILE A 145 -10.86 -5.26 -3.14
N ALA A 146 -9.72 -4.60 -3.34
CA ALA A 146 -9.62 -3.15 -3.31
C ALA A 146 -10.52 -2.48 -4.35
N PHE A 147 -10.60 -3.04 -5.55
CA PHE A 147 -11.49 -2.53 -6.60
C PHE A 147 -12.96 -2.56 -6.16
N LEU A 148 -13.44 -3.69 -5.65
CA LEU A 148 -14.82 -3.85 -5.18
C LEU A 148 -15.16 -2.87 -4.05
N VAL A 149 -14.23 -2.68 -3.11
CA VAL A 149 -14.38 -1.74 -1.99
C VAL A 149 -14.38 -0.29 -2.49
N LEU A 150 -13.42 0.08 -3.35
CA LEU A 150 -13.25 1.45 -3.81
C LEU A 150 -14.37 1.92 -4.75
N VAL A 151 -14.95 1.04 -5.56
CA VAL A 151 -16.11 1.39 -6.41
C VAL A 151 -17.25 1.93 -5.55
N LYS A 152 -17.54 1.27 -4.42
CA LYS A 152 -18.57 1.73 -3.47
C LYS A 152 -18.13 2.95 -2.64
N LEU A 153 -16.89 2.95 -2.13
CA LEU A 153 -16.38 4.03 -1.29
C LEU A 153 -16.27 5.37 -2.02
N LYS A 154 -15.89 5.38 -3.28
CA LYS A 154 -15.74 6.61 -4.09
C LYS A 154 -17.04 7.40 -4.25
N GLU A 155 -18.19 6.78 -4.11
CA GLU A 155 -19.48 7.45 -4.19
C GLU A 155 -19.81 8.22 -2.90
N THR A 156 -19.19 7.84 -1.79
CA THR A 156 -19.45 8.42 -0.47
C THR A 156 -18.88 9.84 -0.36
N SER A 157 -19.69 10.77 0.18
CA SER A 157 -19.28 12.16 0.38
C SER A 157 -18.07 12.31 1.32
N ILE A 158 -17.95 11.42 2.32
CA ILE A 158 -16.84 11.40 3.26
C ILE A 158 -15.54 11.05 2.53
N PHE A 159 -15.56 10.04 1.66
CA PHE A 159 -14.37 9.65 0.88
C PHE A 159 -13.91 10.79 -0.02
N LYS A 160 -14.82 11.45 -0.75
CA LYS A 160 -14.50 12.59 -1.63
C LYS A 160 -13.88 13.75 -0.85
N LYS A 161 -14.44 14.12 0.31
CA LYS A 161 -13.88 15.16 1.17
C LYS A 161 -12.49 14.81 1.69
N SER A 162 -12.29 13.56 2.13
CA SER A 162 -10.99 13.07 2.59
C SER A 162 -9.96 13.06 1.48
N GLN A 163 -10.31 12.61 0.29
CA GLN A 163 -9.44 12.62 -0.88
C GLN A 163 -9.04 14.06 -1.28
N GLN A 164 -9.98 15.00 -1.28
CA GLN A 164 -9.70 16.43 -1.54
C GLN A 164 -8.71 17.02 -0.54
N LEU A 165 -8.74 16.58 0.71
CA LEU A 165 -7.83 17.03 1.74
C LEU A 165 -6.37 16.71 1.42
N PHE A 166 -6.10 15.56 0.81
CA PHE A 166 -4.73 15.10 0.47
C PHE A 166 -4.32 15.42 -0.97
N MET A 167 -5.27 15.40 -1.90
CA MET A 167 -5.01 15.47 -3.34
C MET A 167 -5.69 16.64 -4.05
N GLY A 168 -6.33 17.56 -3.29
CA GLY A 168 -7.17 18.63 -3.84
C GLY A 168 -6.53 19.54 -4.90
N GLY A 169 -5.20 19.74 -4.86
CA GLY A 169 -4.50 20.51 -5.88
C GLY A 169 -4.23 19.75 -7.19
N VAL A 170 -4.42 18.43 -7.22
CA VAL A 170 -4.08 17.58 -8.36
C VAL A 170 -5.31 17.19 -9.17
N LEU A 171 -6.46 17.08 -8.51
CA LEU A 171 -7.71 16.68 -9.18
C LEU A 171 -8.38 17.84 -9.93
N HIS A 172 -8.07 19.10 -9.59
CA HIS A 172 -8.57 20.26 -10.31
C HIS A 172 -7.83 20.59 -11.60
N GLY A 173 -6.58 20.15 -11.76
CA GLY A 173 -5.78 20.38 -12.97
C GLY A 173 -6.11 19.47 -14.17
N LYS A 174 -7.07 18.56 -14.06
CA LYS A 174 -7.46 17.61 -15.12
C LYS A 174 -8.86 17.85 -15.69
N LYS A 175 -9.44 19.02 -15.46
CA LYS A 175 -10.75 19.39 -16.01
C LYS A 175 -10.69 20.32 -17.22
N ASP A 176 -9.48 20.55 -17.77
CA ASP A 176 -9.28 21.28 -19.03
C ASP A 176 -8.86 20.33 -20.12
#